data_b0cbe2c444f6b53fc08850e593eb2031
#
_entry.id   b0cbe2c444f6b53fc08850e593eb2031
#
_cell.length_a   1.000
_cell.length_b   1.000
_cell.length_c   1.000
_cell.angle_alpha   90.00
_cell.angle_beta   90.00
_cell.angle_gamma   90.00
#
_symmetry.space_group_name_H-M   'P 1'
#
loop_
_entity.id
_entity.type
_entity.pdbx_description
1 polymer ?
#
loop_
_entity_poly.entity_id
_entity_poly.type
_entity_poly.pdbx_seq_one_letter_code
_entity_poly.pdbx_strand_id
1 'polypeptide(L)'
;MIMCLKQSWQFSPTGGIQTVNMKPHMTDSEILLFNKVLDESTIYYEFGCGGSTSVALNKKNITKVYSIDTDKNWLNKFDHPKLHKTYIDVGETESFGIPVNESKIDNWKLYSTSIDEILDEPDTVFIDGRFRVACGIKTWFNVNEKTNVLIHDFTGRTHYHELLNLYDIKTTCEQLVLLSKKSSTVDLNEMYDRYKHDIR
;
A
#
# COMPACT_ATOMS: atom_id res chain seq x y z
N MET A 1 -28.76 -13.13 3.68
CA MET A 1 -28.85 -11.81 3.01
C MET A 1 -27.63 -11.02 3.49
N ILE A 2 -26.53 -11.13 2.76
CA ILE A 2 -25.24 -10.50 3.11
C ILE A 2 -25.34 -9.04 2.68
N MET A 3 -25.42 -8.13 3.66
CA MET A 3 -25.29 -6.70 3.40
C MET A 3 -23.84 -6.40 3.02
N CYS A 4 -23.61 -6.22 1.73
CA CYS A 4 -22.37 -5.66 1.22
C CYS A 4 -22.30 -4.20 1.66
N LEU A 5 -21.45 -3.88 2.63
CA LEU A 5 -21.13 -2.51 3.00
C LEU A 5 -20.32 -1.91 1.85
N LYS A 6 -20.98 -1.23 0.92
CA LYS A 6 -20.33 -0.40 -0.08
C LYS A 6 -19.56 0.71 0.66
N GLN A 7 -18.24 0.58 0.75
CA GLN A 7 -17.38 1.70 1.11
C GLN A 7 -17.56 2.77 0.02
N SER A 8 -18.06 3.94 0.42
CA SER A 8 -18.31 5.03 -0.49
C SER A 8 -17.00 5.72 -0.85
N TRP A 9 -16.58 5.58 -2.09
CA TRP A 9 -15.52 6.42 -2.67
C TRP A 9 -15.98 7.88 -2.61
N GLN A 10 -15.30 8.71 -1.82
CA GLN A 10 -15.62 10.13 -1.74
C GLN A 10 -14.87 10.88 -2.84
N PHE A 11 -15.62 11.35 -3.84
CA PHE A 11 -15.16 12.40 -4.75
C PHE A 11 -15.33 13.76 -4.08
N SER A 12 -14.25 14.55 -4.00
CA SER A 12 -14.32 15.95 -3.59
C SER A 12 -14.46 16.85 -4.83
N PRO A 13 -15.58 17.56 -5.01
CA PRO A 13 -15.89 18.24 -6.28
C PRO A 13 -15.40 19.70 -6.42
N THR A 14 -14.63 20.25 -5.49
CA THR A 14 -14.21 21.67 -5.58
C THR A 14 -12.88 21.89 -4.89
N GLY A 15 -11.81 22.01 -5.66
CA GLY A 15 -10.52 22.43 -5.11
C GLY A 15 -9.47 22.50 -6.20
N GLY A 16 -8.70 23.56 -6.24
CA GLY A 16 -7.51 23.63 -7.08
C GLY A 16 -6.55 22.50 -6.69
N ILE A 17 -5.82 21.97 -7.66
CA ILE A 17 -4.80 20.92 -7.49
C ILE A 17 -3.84 21.33 -6.38
N GLN A 18 -3.99 20.75 -5.18
CA GLN A 18 -3.02 20.86 -4.10
C GLN A 18 -2.05 19.69 -4.19
N THR A 19 -1.00 19.84 -4.99
CA THR A 19 0.14 18.93 -4.96
C THR A 19 1.06 19.37 -3.82
N VAL A 20 0.95 18.73 -2.68
CA VAL A 20 1.98 18.86 -1.63
C VAL A 20 3.23 18.16 -2.14
N ASN A 21 4.29 18.92 -2.39
CA ASN A 21 5.59 18.34 -2.77
C ASN A 21 6.28 17.84 -1.51
N MET A 22 6.13 16.55 -1.24
CA MET A 22 6.67 15.88 -0.05
C MET A 22 7.71 14.84 -0.47
N LYS A 23 8.90 14.89 0.15
CA LYS A 23 9.94 13.87 -0.07
C LYS A 23 9.54 12.59 0.68
N PRO A 24 9.62 11.39 0.03
CA PRO A 24 9.48 10.12 0.72
C PRO A 24 10.53 9.96 1.84
N HIS A 25 10.18 9.26 2.91
CA HIS A 25 11.12 8.90 3.96
C HIS A 25 11.96 7.70 3.52
N MET A 26 12.81 7.94 2.54
CA MET A 26 13.70 7.00 1.88
C MET A 26 15.06 7.66 1.64
N THR A 27 16.10 6.85 1.47
CA THR A 27 17.40 7.33 1.00
C THR A 27 17.33 7.77 -0.46
N ASP A 28 18.32 8.51 -0.92
CA ASP A 28 18.36 8.95 -2.32
C ASP A 28 18.47 7.77 -3.30
N SER A 29 19.17 6.69 -2.91
CA SER A 29 19.27 5.46 -3.70
C SER A 29 17.93 4.73 -3.83
N GLU A 30 17.18 4.63 -2.73
CA GLU A 30 15.82 4.04 -2.72
C GLU A 30 14.85 4.88 -3.55
N ILE A 31 14.93 6.22 -3.45
CA ILE A 31 14.12 7.14 -4.28
C ILE A 31 14.43 6.95 -5.78
N LEU A 32 15.68 6.70 -6.15
CA LEU A 32 16.05 6.42 -7.56
C LEU A 32 15.40 5.11 -8.03
N LEU A 33 15.47 4.03 -7.25
CA LEU A 33 14.81 2.76 -7.57
C LEU A 33 13.29 2.94 -7.67
N PHE A 34 12.69 3.59 -6.68
CA PHE A 34 11.26 3.86 -6.63
C PHE A 34 10.79 4.64 -7.87
N ASN A 35 11.49 5.73 -8.22
CA ASN A 35 11.20 6.53 -9.40
C ASN A 35 11.29 5.72 -10.69
N LYS A 36 12.34 4.87 -10.83
CA LYS A 36 12.53 4.03 -12.01
C LYS A 36 11.34 3.08 -12.21
N VAL A 37 10.82 2.47 -11.14
CA VAL A 37 9.64 1.60 -11.21
C VAL A 37 8.39 2.39 -11.58
N LEU A 38 8.20 3.59 -10.99
CA LEU A 38 7.05 4.43 -11.29
C LEU A 38 7.07 5.01 -12.72
N ASP A 39 8.24 5.17 -13.34
CA ASP A 39 8.34 5.64 -14.73
C ASP A 39 7.72 4.67 -15.75
N GLU A 40 7.61 3.38 -15.37
CA GLU A 40 7.00 2.32 -16.18
C GLU A 40 5.54 2.02 -15.78
N SER A 41 4.99 2.72 -14.78
CA SER A 41 3.67 2.45 -14.20
C SER A 41 2.61 3.40 -14.71
N THR A 42 1.40 2.90 -14.91
CA THR A 42 0.20 3.69 -15.28
C THR A 42 -0.79 3.76 -14.11
N ILE A 43 -0.95 2.65 -13.39
CA ILE A 43 -1.82 2.52 -12.22
C ILE A 43 -0.97 2.15 -11.02
N TYR A 44 -1.00 3.01 -10.02
CA TYR A 44 -0.23 2.87 -8.79
C TYR A 44 -1.15 2.68 -7.60
N TYR A 45 -0.84 1.69 -6.77
CA TYR A 45 -1.52 1.41 -5.51
C TYR A 45 -0.52 1.47 -4.35
N GLU A 46 -0.90 2.07 -3.23
CA GLU A 46 -0.04 2.08 -2.04
C GLU A 46 -0.81 1.83 -0.75
N PHE A 47 -0.16 1.12 0.14
CA PHE A 47 -0.51 1.02 1.54
C PHE A 47 0.41 1.95 2.33
N GLY A 48 -0.14 3.05 2.84
CA GLY A 48 0.57 4.12 3.54
C GLY A 48 0.70 5.38 2.69
N CYS A 49 -0.04 6.42 3.06
CA CYS A 49 -0.07 7.71 2.38
C CYS A 49 1.09 8.61 2.83
N GLY A 50 1.80 9.23 1.89
CA GLY A 50 2.89 10.14 2.27
C GLY A 50 3.69 10.73 1.13
N GLY A 51 5.01 10.77 1.27
CA GLY A 51 5.91 11.28 0.23
C GLY A 51 5.86 10.45 -1.05
N SER A 52 5.61 9.13 -0.96
CA SER A 52 5.40 8.24 -2.09
C SER A 52 4.18 8.65 -2.92
N THR A 53 3.06 8.99 -2.26
CA THR A 53 1.86 9.56 -2.89
C THR A 53 2.21 10.81 -3.70
N SER A 54 2.98 11.73 -3.08
CA SER A 54 3.43 12.95 -3.75
C SER A 54 4.21 12.66 -5.03
N VAL A 55 5.15 11.70 -4.97
CA VAL A 55 5.94 11.30 -6.15
C VAL A 55 5.04 10.73 -7.23
N ALA A 56 4.14 9.79 -6.88
CA ALA A 56 3.25 9.15 -7.84
C ALA A 56 2.30 10.16 -8.53
N LEU A 57 1.74 11.10 -7.78
CA LEU A 57 0.85 12.13 -8.31
C LEU A 57 1.55 13.06 -9.31
N ASN A 58 2.86 13.31 -9.15
CA ASN A 58 3.66 14.15 -10.04
C ASN A 58 4.12 13.43 -11.31
N LYS A 59 3.99 12.09 -11.40
CA LYS A 59 4.33 11.34 -12.61
C LYS A 59 3.26 11.53 -13.69
N LYS A 60 3.68 11.92 -14.90
CA LYS A 60 2.77 12.17 -16.03
C LYS A 60 2.15 10.88 -16.60
N ASN A 61 2.91 9.80 -16.56
CA ASN A 61 2.50 8.47 -17.03
C ASN A 61 1.49 7.81 -16.10
N ILE A 62 1.48 8.13 -14.79
CA ILE A 62 0.51 7.59 -13.85
C ILE A 62 -0.82 8.32 -14.02
N THR A 63 -1.87 7.57 -14.30
CA THR A 63 -3.23 8.06 -14.52
C THR A 63 -4.13 7.85 -13.31
N LYS A 64 -3.83 6.84 -12.48
CA LYS A 64 -4.56 6.55 -11.22
C LYS A 64 -3.59 6.24 -10.09
N VAL A 65 -3.93 6.77 -8.93
CA VAL A 65 -3.23 6.53 -7.66
C VAL A 65 -4.27 6.10 -6.63
N TYR A 66 -4.11 4.92 -6.07
CA TYR A 66 -4.88 4.44 -4.93
C TYR A 66 -4.01 4.55 -3.69
N SER A 67 -4.47 5.26 -2.67
CA SER A 67 -3.70 5.46 -1.43
C SER A 67 -4.56 5.15 -0.21
N ILE A 68 -4.09 4.21 0.60
CA ILE A 68 -4.79 3.69 1.77
C ILE A 68 -4.02 4.11 3.02
N ASP A 69 -4.73 4.67 4.00
CA ASP A 69 -4.11 5.03 5.27
C ASP A 69 -5.06 4.89 6.46
N THR A 70 -4.48 4.78 7.66
CA THR A 70 -5.17 4.80 8.95
C THR A 70 -5.25 6.19 9.57
N ASP A 71 -4.60 7.19 8.97
CA ASP A 71 -4.63 8.58 9.42
C ASP A 71 -5.28 9.50 8.37
N LYS A 72 -6.47 10.01 8.70
CA LYS A 72 -7.19 10.97 7.86
C LYS A 72 -6.40 12.25 7.59
N ASN A 73 -5.56 12.69 8.54
CA ASN A 73 -4.80 13.92 8.37
C ASN A 73 -3.74 13.77 7.28
N TRP A 74 -3.17 12.57 7.12
CA TRP A 74 -2.27 12.29 6.00
C TRP A 74 -3.01 12.28 4.67
N LEU A 75 -4.12 11.55 4.56
CA LEU A 75 -4.93 11.51 3.34
C LEU A 75 -5.45 12.90 2.93
N ASN A 76 -5.78 13.74 3.90
CA ASN A 76 -6.30 15.09 3.65
C ASN A 76 -5.23 16.10 3.18
N LYS A 77 -3.94 15.75 3.24
CA LYS A 77 -2.86 16.59 2.67
C LYS A 77 -2.86 16.59 1.15
N PHE A 78 -3.51 15.61 0.52
CA PHE A 78 -3.51 15.45 -0.92
C PHE A 78 -4.92 15.63 -1.47
N ASP A 79 -5.03 16.45 -2.52
CA ASP A 79 -6.24 16.59 -3.32
C ASP A 79 -5.83 16.65 -4.80
N HIS A 80 -6.13 15.58 -5.53
CA HIS A 80 -5.73 15.45 -6.93
C HIS A 80 -6.72 14.57 -7.70
N PRO A 81 -7.07 14.93 -8.98
CA PRO A 81 -8.05 14.16 -9.77
C PRO A 81 -7.69 12.69 -10.01
N LYS A 82 -6.40 12.34 -9.98
CA LYS A 82 -5.92 10.95 -10.13
C LYS A 82 -6.02 10.14 -8.83
N LEU A 83 -6.25 10.79 -7.68
CA LEU A 83 -6.10 10.18 -6.36
C LEU A 83 -7.42 9.62 -5.86
N HIS A 84 -7.41 8.32 -5.59
CA HIS A 84 -8.47 7.60 -4.89
C HIS A 84 -7.97 7.29 -3.47
N LYS A 85 -8.61 7.92 -2.48
CA LYS A 85 -8.23 7.80 -1.06
C LYS A 85 -9.14 6.85 -0.33
N THR A 86 -8.57 5.94 0.47
CA THR A 86 -9.34 5.08 1.37
C THR A 86 -8.82 5.23 2.79
N TYR A 87 -9.68 5.66 3.69
CA TYR A 87 -9.40 5.69 5.12
C TYR A 87 -9.90 4.41 5.77
N ILE A 88 -9.04 3.77 6.56
CA ILE A 88 -9.40 2.61 7.37
C ILE A 88 -9.33 3.00 8.85
N ASP A 89 -10.46 2.92 9.52
CA ASP A 89 -10.59 3.24 10.94
C ASP A 89 -10.14 2.05 11.80
N VAL A 90 -8.89 2.06 12.19
CA VAL A 90 -8.28 1.06 13.09
C VAL A 90 -8.35 1.42 14.57
N GLY A 91 -9.08 2.49 14.91
CA GLY A 91 -9.15 3.09 16.24
C GLY A 91 -8.26 4.32 16.37
N GLU A 92 -8.04 4.76 17.60
CA GLU A 92 -7.07 5.83 17.90
C GLU A 92 -5.66 5.36 17.51
N THR A 93 -4.91 6.24 16.86
CA THR A 93 -3.54 5.93 16.40
C THR A 93 -2.55 6.93 16.95
N GLU A 94 -1.36 6.44 17.26
CA GLU A 94 -0.17 7.25 17.50
C GLU A 94 0.65 7.45 16.21
N SER A 95 1.90 7.92 16.34
CA SER A 95 2.78 8.17 15.20
C SER A 95 2.85 6.98 14.25
N PHE A 96 2.89 7.26 12.94
CA PHE A 96 2.94 6.26 11.86
C PHE A 96 1.70 5.36 11.76
N GLY A 97 0.55 5.80 12.27
CA GLY A 97 -0.70 5.06 12.16
C GLY A 97 -0.76 3.77 12.99
N ILE A 98 0.05 3.69 14.07
CA ILE A 98 0.04 2.55 14.99
C ILE A 98 -1.19 2.64 15.88
N PRO A 99 -2.09 1.62 15.93
CA PRO A 99 -3.22 1.62 16.86
C PRO A 99 -2.77 1.67 18.32
N VAL A 100 -3.36 2.57 19.11
CA VAL A 100 -3.06 2.72 20.55
C VAL A 100 -3.58 1.51 21.35
N ASN A 101 -4.65 0.88 20.89
CA ASN A 101 -5.26 -0.28 21.51
C ASN A 101 -6.05 -1.12 20.50
N GLU A 102 -6.58 -2.25 20.94
CA GLU A 102 -7.30 -3.22 20.12
C GLU A 102 -8.80 -2.98 20.04
N SER A 103 -9.30 -1.80 20.42
CA SER A 103 -10.75 -1.50 20.46
C SER A 103 -11.46 -1.67 19.10
N LYS A 104 -10.72 -1.62 18.01
CA LYS A 104 -11.20 -1.84 16.64
C LYS A 104 -10.43 -2.93 15.88
N ILE A 105 -9.95 -3.94 16.58
CA ILE A 105 -9.18 -5.04 15.98
C ILE A 105 -9.93 -5.73 14.82
N ASP A 106 -11.25 -5.81 14.89
CA ASP A 106 -12.06 -6.39 13.81
C ASP A 106 -11.95 -5.62 12.49
N ASN A 107 -11.60 -4.32 12.55
CA ASN A 107 -11.41 -3.48 11.37
C ASN A 107 -10.00 -3.59 10.79
N TRP A 108 -9.00 -4.07 11.54
CA TRP A 108 -7.60 -4.06 11.11
C TRP A 108 -7.38 -4.80 9.79
N LYS A 109 -8.08 -5.92 9.60
CA LYS A 109 -8.05 -6.68 8.35
C LYS A 109 -8.50 -5.85 7.13
N LEU A 110 -9.36 -4.83 7.33
CA LEU A 110 -9.86 -3.98 6.25
C LEU A 110 -8.75 -3.19 5.57
N TYR A 111 -7.64 -2.94 6.30
CA TYR A 111 -6.50 -2.26 5.72
C TYR A 111 -5.88 -3.08 4.58
N SER A 112 -5.53 -4.32 4.84
CA SER A 112 -4.95 -5.20 3.83
C SER A 112 -5.94 -5.65 2.76
N THR A 113 -7.25 -5.81 3.10
CA THR A 113 -8.28 -6.20 2.13
C THR A 113 -8.78 -5.05 1.26
N SER A 114 -8.34 -3.81 1.50
CA SER A 114 -8.74 -2.65 0.66
C SER A 114 -8.36 -2.82 -0.81
N ILE A 115 -7.34 -3.61 -1.12
CA ILE A 115 -6.95 -3.93 -2.50
C ILE A 115 -7.97 -4.86 -3.20
N ASP A 116 -8.77 -5.62 -2.45
CA ASP A 116 -9.82 -6.50 -3.00
C ASP A 116 -10.97 -5.67 -3.64
N GLU A 117 -11.08 -4.37 -3.28
CA GLU A 117 -12.17 -3.49 -3.69
C GLU A 117 -11.87 -2.69 -4.97
N ILE A 118 -10.64 -2.72 -5.49
CA ILE A 118 -10.28 -2.00 -6.71
C ILE A 118 -10.66 -2.82 -7.95
N LEU A 119 -11.10 -2.13 -9.00
CA LEU A 119 -11.46 -2.75 -10.28
C LEU A 119 -10.30 -2.76 -11.28
N ASP A 120 -9.31 -1.91 -11.04
CA ASP A 120 -8.14 -1.79 -11.90
C ASP A 120 -7.03 -2.73 -11.43
N GLU A 121 -6.28 -3.27 -12.35
CA GLU A 121 -5.08 -4.04 -12.03
C GLU A 121 -3.88 -3.09 -11.93
N PRO A 122 -3.23 -2.94 -10.75
CA PRO A 122 -2.12 -2.03 -10.61
C PRO A 122 -0.84 -2.56 -11.28
N ASP A 123 -0.11 -1.67 -11.94
CA ASP A 123 1.23 -1.97 -12.47
C ASP A 123 2.27 -2.01 -11.35
N THR A 124 2.05 -1.19 -10.32
CA THR A 124 2.92 -1.14 -9.15
C THR A 124 2.09 -1.05 -7.87
N VAL A 125 2.43 -1.90 -6.90
CA VAL A 125 1.94 -1.83 -5.53
C VAL A 125 3.10 -1.49 -4.61
N PHE A 126 2.94 -0.47 -3.76
CA PHE A 126 3.92 -0.08 -2.75
C PHE A 126 3.38 -0.30 -1.34
N ILE A 127 4.15 -0.99 -0.51
CA ILE A 127 3.77 -1.37 0.85
C ILE A 127 4.74 -0.69 1.83
N ASP A 128 4.28 0.41 2.45
CA ASP A 128 5.06 1.18 3.44
C ASP A 128 4.22 1.65 4.63
N GLY A 129 2.99 1.14 4.75
CA GLY A 129 2.07 1.44 5.86
C GLY A 129 2.14 0.42 7.01
N ARG A 130 0.97 0.03 7.50
CA ARG A 130 0.83 -0.98 8.56
C ARG A 130 0.42 -2.34 7.96
N PHE A 131 0.46 -3.40 8.79
CA PHE A 131 0.02 -4.75 8.39
C PHE A 131 0.73 -5.27 7.14
N ARG A 132 2.04 -4.97 6.97
CA ARG A 132 2.76 -5.14 5.69
C ARG A 132 2.76 -6.59 5.18
N VAL A 133 2.86 -7.58 6.08
CA VAL A 133 2.79 -8.98 5.66
C VAL A 133 1.40 -9.31 5.13
N ALA A 134 0.34 -8.91 5.85
CA ALA A 134 -1.04 -9.10 5.39
C ALA A 134 -1.31 -8.36 4.06
N CYS A 135 -0.79 -7.13 3.92
CA CYS A 135 -0.87 -6.37 2.66
C CYS A 135 -0.18 -7.11 1.52
N GLY A 136 1.02 -7.66 1.76
CA GLY A 136 1.75 -8.45 0.75
C GLY A 136 1.00 -9.72 0.35
N ILE A 137 0.38 -10.44 1.30
CA ILE A 137 -0.43 -11.61 1.00
C ILE A 137 -1.65 -11.22 0.16
N LYS A 138 -2.37 -10.15 0.54
CA LYS A 138 -3.53 -9.66 -0.21
C LYS A 138 -3.16 -9.14 -1.60
N THR A 139 -2.03 -8.45 -1.70
CA THR A 139 -1.48 -8.06 -3.00
C THR A 139 -1.27 -9.27 -3.90
N TRP A 140 -0.71 -10.36 -3.39
CA TRP A 140 -0.47 -11.57 -4.18
C TRP A 140 -1.75 -12.13 -4.83
N PHE A 141 -2.89 -12.08 -4.14
CA PHE A 141 -4.18 -12.51 -4.69
C PHE A 141 -4.68 -11.60 -5.82
N ASN A 142 -4.35 -10.31 -5.77
CA ASN A 142 -4.98 -9.27 -6.59
C ASN A 142 -4.10 -8.78 -7.76
N VAL A 143 -2.88 -9.32 -7.90
CA VAL A 143 -1.96 -8.88 -8.96
C VAL A 143 -1.48 -10.05 -9.82
N ASN A 144 -1.00 -9.74 -11.02
CA ASN A 144 -0.36 -10.71 -11.91
C ASN A 144 1.17 -10.69 -11.78
N GLU A 145 1.85 -11.54 -12.55
CA GLU A 145 3.32 -11.69 -12.54
C GLU A 145 4.06 -10.46 -13.08
N LYS A 146 3.38 -9.55 -13.80
CA LYS A 146 3.98 -8.34 -14.36
C LYS A 146 3.96 -7.18 -13.36
N THR A 147 3.08 -7.24 -12.37
CA THR A 147 2.99 -6.20 -11.33
C THR A 147 4.27 -6.13 -10.52
N ASN A 148 4.81 -4.94 -10.37
CA ASN A 148 5.92 -4.65 -9.48
C ASN A 148 5.41 -4.46 -8.05
N VAL A 149 5.95 -5.20 -7.09
CA VAL A 149 5.62 -5.06 -5.67
C VAL A 149 6.83 -4.51 -4.94
N LEU A 150 6.71 -3.30 -4.42
CA LEU A 150 7.76 -2.63 -3.64
C LEU A 150 7.39 -2.69 -2.16
N ILE A 151 8.35 -3.07 -1.31
CA ILE A 151 8.17 -3.07 0.16
C ILE A 151 9.34 -2.32 0.79
N HIS A 152 9.04 -1.33 1.61
CA HIS A 152 10.04 -0.59 2.37
C HIS A 152 10.31 -1.22 3.74
N ASP A 153 11.47 -0.92 4.34
CA ASP A 153 11.98 -1.51 5.61
C ASP A 153 12.17 -3.05 5.57
N PHE A 154 12.26 -3.63 4.38
CA PHE A 154 12.19 -5.09 4.20
C PHE A 154 13.43 -5.80 4.73
N THR A 155 14.63 -5.30 4.41
CA THR A 155 15.89 -6.00 4.70
C THR A 155 16.19 -6.09 6.19
N GLY A 156 15.86 -5.04 6.94
CA GLY A 156 16.07 -4.98 8.39
C GLY A 156 14.99 -5.67 9.22
N ARG A 157 13.84 -6.04 8.62
CA ARG A 157 12.70 -6.60 9.33
C ARG A 157 12.42 -8.04 8.90
N THR A 158 13.12 -8.98 9.49
CA THR A 158 13.10 -10.40 9.09
C THR A 158 11.71 -11.04 9.09
N HIS A 159 10.77 -10.54 9.89
CA HIS A 159 9.38 -11.03 9.88
C HIS A 159 8.64 -10.75 8.54
N TYR A 160 9.09 -9.77 7.73
CA TYR A 160 8.57 -9.57 6.38
C TYR A 160 9.06 -10.63 5.38
N HIS A 161 10.15 -11.34 5.71
CA HIS A 161 10.73 -12.36 4.83
C HIS A 161 9.79 -13.56 4.62
N GLU A 162 8.74 -13.73 5.42
CA GLU A 162 7.63 -14.67 5.15
C GLU A 162 7.04 -14.47 3.76
N LEU A 163 7.04 -13.24 3.24
CA LEU A 163 6.57 -12.92 1.89
C LEU A 163 7.45 -13.52 0.79
N LEU A 164 8.68 -13.97 1.08
CA LEU A 164 9.53 -14.70 0.13
C LEU A 164 8.99 -16.09 -0.22
N ASN A 165 7.97 -16.58 0.49
CA ASN A 165 7.21 -17.74 0.08
C ASN A 165 6.28 -17.44 -1.13
N LEU A 166 5.96 -16.17 -1.37
CA LEU A 166 5.00 -15.67 -2.36
C LEU A 166 5.67 -14.91 -3.51
N TYR A 167 6.85 -14.39 -3.27
CA TYR A 167 7.55 -13.48 -4.17
C TYR A 167 9.02 -13.85 -4.35
N ASP A 168 9.54 -13.54 -5.53
CA ASP A 168 10.97 -13.52 -5.80
C ASP A 168 11.51 -12.09 -5.74
N ILE A 169 12.73 -11.93 -5.22
CA ILE A 169 13.39 -10.63 -5.20
C ILE A 169 13.95 -10.34 -6.60
N LYS A 170 13.50 -9.25 -7.23
CA LYS A 170 14.09 -8.70 -8.45
C LYS A 170 15.29 -7.82 -8.16
N THR A 171 15.18 -6.96 -7.16
CA THR A 171 16.19 -5.97 -6.81
C THR A 171 16.05 -5.58 -5.35
N THR A 172 17.19 -5.37 -4.68
CA THR A 172 17.26 -4.79 -3.34
C THR A 172 18.07 -3.51 -3.39
N CYS A 173 17.58 -2.46 -2.76
CA CYS A 173 18.29 -1.21 -2.58
C CYS A 173 18.11 -0.78 -1.11
N GLU A 174 19.15 -0.93 -0.31
CA GLU A 174 19.12 -0.63 1.13
C GLU A 174 17.94 -1.34 1.85
N GLN A 175 16.90 -0.60 2.28
CA GLN A 175 15.73 -1.17 2.94
C GLN A 175 14.55 -1.41 1.98
N LEU A 176 14.63 -0.90 0.74
CA LEU A 176 13.62 -1.07 -0.28
C LEU A 176 13.89 -2.32 -1.12
N VAL A 177 12.87 -3.17 -1.26
CA VAL A 177 12.92 -4.36 -2.11
C VAL A 177 11.89 -4.26 -3.22
N LEU A 178 12.29 -4.64 -4.43
CA LEU A 178 11.39 -4.87 -5.56
C LEU A 178 11.18 -6.36 -5.73
N LEU A 179 9.95 -6.77 -5.67
CA LEU A 179 9.49 -8.16 -5.72
C LEU A 179 8.66 -8.42 -6.98
N SER A 180 8.64 -9.67 -7.42
CA SER A 180 7.70 -10.20 -8.41
C SER A 180 6.94 -11.39 -7.85
N LYS A 181 5.66 -11.47 -8.19
CA LYS A 181 4.82 -12.61 -7.84
C LYS A 181 5.39 -13.90 -8.41
N LYS A 182 5.38 -14.96 -7.61
CA LYS A 182 5.71 -16.33 -8.04
C LYS A 182 4.60 -17.30 -7.66
N SER A 183 4.63 -18.49 -8.24
CA SER A 183 3.79 -19.60 -7.80
C SER A 183 4.15 -20.00 -6.38
N SER A 184 3.17 -20.32 -5.57
CA SER A 184 3.35 -20.75 -4.18
C SER A 184 2.49 -21.96 -3.87
N THR A 185 3.02 -22.85 -3.00
CA THR A 185 2.32 -24.02 -2.47
C THR A 185 1.86 -23.82 -1.02
N VAL A 186 2.11 -22.64 -0.47
CA VAL A 186 1.73 -22.30 0.91
C VAL A 186 0.20 -22.17 1.02
N ASP A 187 -0.39 -22.62 2.11
CA ASP A 187 -1.77 -22.29 2.43
C ASP A 187 -1.89 -20.80 2.75
N LEU A 188 -2.36 -20.06 1.75
CA LEU A 188 -2.46 -18.61 1.83
C LEU A 188 -3.52 -18.12 2.82
N ASN A 189 -4.57 -18.90 3.06
CA ASN A 189 -5.61 -18.55 4.02
C ASN A 189 -5.05 -18.68 5.44
N GLU A 190 -4.36 -19.78 5.72
CA GLU A 190 -3.68 -19.97 7.01
C GLU A 190 -2.60 -18.90 7.22
N MET A 191 -1.81 -18.58 6.18
CA MET A 191 -0.80 -17.53 6.27
C MET A 191 -1.44 -16.18 6.54
N TYR A 192 -2.53 -15.81 5.83
CA TYR A 192 -3.25 -14.55 6.03
C TYR A 192 -3.85 -14.47 7.44
N ASP A 193 -4.45 -15.55 7.95
CA ASP A 193 -5.03 -15.57 9.27
C ASP A 193 -4.02 -15.30 10.39
N ARG A 194 -2.75 -15.70 10.21
CA ARG A 194 -1.65 -15.36 11.13
C ARG A 194 -1.29 -13.87 11.15
N TYR A 195 -1.39 -13.19 10.00
CA TYR A 195 -0.86 -11.84 9.85
C TYR A 195 -1.91 -10.73 9.75
N LYS A 196 -3.19 -11.06 9.56
CA LYS A 196 -4.27 -10.05 9.35
C LYS A 196 -4.43 -9.02 10.47
N HIS A 197 -3.91 -9.31 11.65
CA HIS A 197 -3.90 -8.41 12.81
C HIS A 197 -2.48 -8.03 13.26
N ASP A 198 -1.45 -8.43 12.54
CA ASP A 198 -0.06 -8.03 12.81
C ASP A 198 0.19 -6.63 12.27
N ILE A 199 0.25 -5.65 13.17
CA ILE A 199 0.39 -4.22 12.84
C ILE A 199 1.75 -3.83 12.25
N ARG A 200 2.73 -4.71 12.33
CA ARG A 200 4.10 -4.47 11.85
C ARG A 200 4.16 -4.38 10.34
#